data_0195dd859a075d17c24cb9a5ee1fc99a
#
_entry.id   0195dd859a075d17c24cb9a5ee1fc99a
#
_cell.length_a   1.000
_cell.length_b   1.000
_cell.length_c   1.000
_cell.angle_alpha   90.00
_cell.angle_beta   90.00
_cell.angle_gamma   90.00
#
_symmetry.space_group_name_H-M   'P 1'
#
loop_
_entity.id
_entity.type
_entity.pdbx_description
1 polymer ?
#
loop_
_entity_poly.entity_id
_entity_poly.type
_entity_poly.pdbx_seq_one_letter_code
_entity_poly.pdbx_strand_id
1 'polypeptide(L)'
;MAYPPADPVTQQICSTHVLQHPEPEELREAAQCLVVDADGKKIPFRALYGEQKAIVVFVRNFLCYTCKEYVEDLAKVPKSFLEDANVRLIVIGQSSYHHIKPFCSLTGYIHEMYVDPQREIYKTLGMKRGEGNNTPGTSVQSPHVKSNMLSGSIRSMWRAMTGPAFDFQGDPAQQGGTLILGPGFLHLNNISE
;
A
#
# COMPACT_ATOMS: atom_id res chain seq x y z
N MET A 1 -27.82 -1.61 24.17
CA MET A 1 -27.57 -0.53 23.20
C MET A 1 -27.34 -1.18 21.85
N ALA A 2 -28.22 -0.95 20.88
CA ALA A 2 -28.08 -1.52 19.55
C ALA A 2 -27.08 -0.66 18.74
N TYR A 3 -26.11 -1.27 18.09
CA TYR A 3 -25.22 -0.60 17.15
C TYR A 3 -26.03 -0.07 15.97
N PRO A 4 -25.74 1.14 15.45
CA PRO A 4 -26.39 1.63 14.25
C PRO A 4 -26.03 0.71 13.07
N PRO A 5 -26.92 0.58 12.05
CA PRO A 5 -26.62 -0.21 10.87
C PRO A 5 -25.40 0.39 10.15
N ALA A 6 -24.50 -0.49 9.74
CA ALA A 6 -23.29 -0.09 9.01
C ALA A 6 -23.65 0.59 7.69
N ASP A 7 -22.89 1.64 7.34
CA ASP A 7 -23.04 2.37 6.08
C ASP A 7 -22.91 1.44 4.85
N PRO A 8 -23.54 1.77 3.72
CA PRO A 8 -23.51 0.95 2.49
C PRO A 8 -22.10 0.58 2.02
N VAL A 9 -21.12 1.44 2.28
CA VAL A 9 -19.69 1.19 1.96
C VAL A 9 -19.14 0.02 2.77
N THR A 10 -19.55 -0.12 4.03
CA THR A 10 -19.12 -1.22 4.90
C THR A 10 -19.75 -2.56 4.47
N GLN A 11 -20.94 -2.52 3.86
CA GLN A 11 -21.60 -3.72 3.37
C GLN A 11 -20.94 -4.28 2.09
N GLN A 12 -20.34 -3.44 1.24
CA GLN A 12 -19.60 -3.90 0.06
C GLN A 12 -18.30 -4.64 0.43
N ILE A 13 -17.72 -4.35 1.58
CA ILE A 13 -16.51 -5.02 2.07
C ILE A 13 -16.83 -6.39 2.69
N CYS A 14 -18.08 -6.61 3.15
CA CYS A 14 -18.49 -7.83 3.85
C CYS A 14 -18.97 -8.98 2.96
N SER A 15 -19.16 -8.78 1.66
CA SER A 15 -19.50 -9.90 0.75
C SER A 15 -18.27 -10.62 0.22
N THR A 16 -17.40 -11.04 1.12
CA THR A 16 -16.23 -11.84 0.80
C THR A 16 -16.58 -13.33 0.83
N HIS A 17 -16.69 -13.94 -0.32
CA HIS A 17 -16.59 -15.39 -0.43
C HIS A 17 -15.21 -15.83 0.06
N VAL A 18 -15.15 -16.50 1.19
CA VAL A 18 -13.96 -17.23 1.63
C VAL A 18 -13.83 -18.44 0.70
N LEU A 19 -13.06 -18.26 -0.36
CA LEU A 19 -12.70 -19.38 -1.22
C LEU A 19 -11.44 -20.01 -0.61
N GLN A 20 -11.59 -21.23 -0.09
CA GLN A 20 -10.45 -22.11 0.18
C GLN A 20 -9.92 -22.63 -1.18
N HIS A 21 -9.26 -21.73 -1.92
CA HIS A 21 -8.55 -22.11 -3.14
C HIS A 21 -7.09 -22.36 -2.80
N PRO A 22 -6.43 -23.30 -3.51
CA PRO A 22 -4.98 -23.40 -3.44
C PRO A 22 -4.37 -22.04 -3.77
N GLU A 23 -3.31 -21.71 -3.05
CA GLU A 23 -2.57 -20.44 -3.24
C GLU A 23 -2.20 -20.28 -4.71
N PRO A 24 -2.56 -19.17 -5.38
CA PRO A 24 -2.19 -18.94 -6.78
C PRO A 24 -0.68 -19.04 -6.98
N GLU A 25 -0.25 -19.53 -8.15
CA GLU A 25 1.17 -19.70 -8.47
C GLU A 25 1.93 -18.39 -8.28
N GLU A 26 1.35 -17.28 -8.75
CA GLU A 26 1.94 -15.95 -8.65
C GLU A 26 2.21 -15.55 -7.19
N LEU A 27 1.33 -15.93 -6.27
CA LEU A 27 1.55 -15.64 -4.85
C LEU A 27 2.63 -16.53 -4.25
N ARG A 28 2.71 -17.79 -4.65
CA ARG A 28 3.79 -18.70 -4.22
C ARG A 28 5.15 -18.22 -4.67
N GLU A 29 5.23 -17.70 -5.90
CA GLU A 29 6.45 -17.09 -6.43
C GLU A 29 6.77 -15.78 -5.69
N ALA A 30 5.78 -14.87 -5.56
CA ALA A 30 5.94 -13.62 -4.84
C ALA A 30 6.37 -13.83 -3.38
N ALA A 31 5.91 -14.91 -2.73
CA ALA A 31 6.24 -15.26 -1.36
C ALA A 31 7.77 -15.42 -1.13
N GLN A 32 8.52 -15.78 -2.16
CA GLN A 32 9.98 -15.93 -2.12
C GLN A 32 10.71 -14.61 -2.39
N CYS A 33 10.05 -13.62 -2.97
CA CYS A 33 10.64 -12.31 -3.22
C CYS A 33 10.98 -11.61 -1.90
N LEU A 34 11.94 -10.69 -1.94
CA LEU A 34 12.43 -10.00 -0.76
C LEU A 34 11.87 -8.58 -0.69
N VAL A 35 11.36 -8.20 0.46
CA VAL A 35 11.14 -6.81 0.84
C VAL A 35 12.29 -6.32 1.70
N VAL A 36 12.46 -5.01 1.79
CA VAL A 36 13.50 -4.38 2.60
C VAL A 36 12.85 -3.50 3.64
N ASP A 37 13.26 -3.64 4.91
CA ASP A 37 12.78 -2.80 6.00
C ASP A 37 13.53 -1.44 6.08
N ALA A 38 13.15 -0.62 7.05
CA ALA A 38 13.71 0.73 7.25
C ALA A 38 15.19 0.75 7.65
N ASP A 39 15.77 -0.37 8.00
CA ASP A 39 17.17 -0.52 8.37
C ASP A 39 17.99 -1.25 7.29
N GLY A 40 17.36 -1.54 6.14
CA GLY A 40 18.00 -2.19 5.00
C GLY A 40 18.05 -3.72 5.09
N LYS A 41 17.38 -4.32 6.07
CA LYS A 41 17.30 -5.77 6.21
C LYS A 41 16.34 -6.34 5.18
N LYS A 42 16.80 -7.37 4.48
CA LYS A 42 15.98 -8.13 3.53
C LYS A 42 15.18 -9.21 4.23
N ILE A 43 13.89 -9.28 3.92
CA ILE A 43 12.92 -10.18 4.57
C ILE A 43 12.10 -10.85 3.46
N PRO A 44 11.91 -12.18 3.46
CA PRO A 44 11.00 -12.84 2.51
C PRO A 44 9.58 -12.30 2.67
N PHE A 45 8.90 -12.03 1.56
CA PHE A 45 7.54 -11.50 1.58
C PHE A 45 6.58 -12.39 2.38
N ARG A 46 6.74 -13.72 2.28
CA ARG A 46 5.96 -14.68 3.07
C ARG A 46 6.06 -14.45 4.59
N ALA A 47 7.19 -13.99 5.10
CA ALA A 47 7.36 -13.74 6.53
C ALA A 47 6.45 -12.61 7.07
N LEU A 48 5.89 -11.79 6.18
CA LEU A 48 4.97 -10.73 6.57
C LEU A 48 3.56 -11.24 6.91
N TYR A 49 3.18 -12.42 6.42
CA TYR A 49 1.82 -12.95 6.58
C TYR A 49 1.75 -14.45 6.92
N GLY A 50 2.90 -15.12 7.02
CA GLY A 50 2.95 -16.57 7.23
C GLY A 50 2.40 -17.05 8.57
N GLU A 51 2.52 -16.24 9.62
CA GLU A 51 2.09 -16.58 10.98
C GLU A 51 0.83 -15.83 11.42
N GLN A 52 0.57 -14.65 10.84
CA GLN A 52 -0.50 -13.77 11.23
C GLN A 52 -1.15 -13.14 9.99
N LYS A 53 -2.46 -12.92 10.03
CA LYS A 53 -3.19 -12.22 8.99
C LYS A 53 -2.62 -10.81 8.79
N ALA A 54 -2.45 -10.41 7.54
CA ALA A 54 -1.94 -9.10 7.18
C ALA A 54 -2.78 -8.46 6.08
N ILE A 55 -3.06 -7.18 6.24
CA ILE A 55 -3.54 -6.29 5.18
C ILE A 55 -2.28 -5.65 4.59
N VAL A 56 -1.96 -6.00 3.34
CA VAL A 56 -0.78 -5.52 2.65
C VAL A 56 -1.20 -4.55 1.56
N VAL A 57 -0.81 -3.29 1.72
CA VAL A 57 -1.12 -2.19 0.80
C VAL A 57 0.12 -1.87 -0.01
N PHE A 58 0.05 -2.08 -1.31
CA PHE A 58 1.08 -1.71 -2.27
C PHE A 58 0.80 -0.30 -2.77
N VAL A 59 1.69 0.64 -2.49
CA VAL A 59 1.60 2.01 -3.00
C VAL A 59 2.47 2.18 -4.24
N ARG A 60 2.10 3.12 -5.12
CA ARG A 60 2.85 3.36 -6.37
C ARG A 60 4.30 3.77 -6.08
N ASN A 61 4.48 4.80 -5.30
CA ASN A 61 5.78 5.24 -4.80
C ASN A 61 5.59 6.32 -3.71
N PHE A 62 6.65 6.63 -2.97
CA PHE A 62 6.58 7.61 -1.87
C PHE A 62 6.55 9.08 -2.33
N LEU A 63 6.74 9.36 -3.62
CA LEU A 63 6.58 10.70 -4.20
C LEU A 63 5.16 10.95 -4.70
N CYS A 64 4.33 9.91 -4.77
CA CYS A 64 2.97 10.01 -5.24
C CYS A 64 2.10 10.72 -4.20
N TYR A 65 1.47 11.84 -4.59
CA TYR A 65 0.62 12.63 -3.71
C TYR A 65 -0.60 11.85 -3.18
N THR A 66 -1.30 11.17 -4.07
CA THR A 66 -2.46 10.35 -3.69
C THR A 66 -2.06 9.19 -2.77
N CYS A 67 -0.89 8.57 -3.01
CA CYS A 67 -0.37 7.54 -2.11
C CYS A 67 -0.06 8.10 -0.72
N LYS A 68 0.47 9.34 -0.66
CA LYS A 68 0.71 10.02 0.62
C LYS A 68 -0.59 10.22 1.40
N GLU A 69 -1.62 10.83 0.77
CA GLU A 69 -2.93 11.03 1.41
C GLU A 69 -3.56 9.71 1.87
N TYR A 70 -3.46 8.67 1.05
CA TYR A 70 -3.96 7.36 1.41
C TYR A 70 -3.24 6.77 2.63
N VAL A 71 -1.91 6.90 2.70
CA VAL A 71 -1.14 6.43 3.86
C VAL A 71 -1.39 7.29 5.10
N GLU A 72 -1.66 8.59 4.97
CA GLU A 72 -2.12 9.46 6.06
C GLU A 72 -3.48 9.00 6.62
N ASP A 73 -4.37 8.50 5.77
CA ASP A 73 -5.64 7.93 6.23
C ASP A 73 -5.43 6.57 6.91
N LEU A 74 -4.55 5.72 6.40
CA LEU A 74 -4.15 4.47 7.07
C LEU A 74 -3.48 4.72 8.43
N ALA A 75 -2.76 5.82 8.58
CA ALA A 75 -2.13 6.20 9.85
C ALA A 75 -3.13 6.45 10.98
N LYS A 76 -4.39 6.74 10.64
CA LYS A 76 -5.48 6.96 11.62
C LYS A 76 -6.04 5.67 12.21
N VAL A 77 -5.68 4.51 11.65
CA VAL A 77 -6.12 3.21 12.17
C VAL A 77 -5.45 2.95 13.52
N PRO A 78 -6.21 2.81 14.62
CA PRO A 78 -5.62 2.58 15.93
C PRO A 78 -4.91 1.22 16.00
N LYS A 79 -3.74 1.17 16.64
CA LYS A 79 -3.03 -0.10 16.87
C LYS A 79 -3.89 -1.12 17.61
N SER A 80 -4.66 -0.67 18.61
CA SER A 80 -5.54 -1.54 19.38
C SER A 80 -6.53 -2.32 18.50
N PHE A 81 -7.08 -1.71 17.45
CA PHE A 81 -7.99 -2.39 16.53
C PHE A 81 -7.31 -3.53 15.77
N LEU A 82 -6.06 -3.30 15.36
CA LEU A 82 -5.28 -4.32 14.67
C LEU A 82 -4.86 -5.45 15.62
N GLU A 83 -4.48 -5.10 16.83
CA GLU A 83 -4.11 -6.04 17.90
C GLU A 83 -5.32 -6.90 18.30
N ASP A 84 -6.48 -6.28 18.57
CA ASP A 84 -7.72 -6.97 18.92
C ASP A 84 -8.20 -7.92 17.81
N ALA A 85 -8.01 -7.53 16.55
CA ALA A 85 -8.33 -8.36 15.38
C ALA A 85 -7.24 -9.39 15.05
N ASN A 86 -6.10 -9.34 15.71
CA ASN A 86 -4.90 -10.12 15.38
C ASN A 86 -4.50 -9.97 13.90
N VAL A 87 -4.44 -8.72 13.42
CA VAL A 87 -4.14 -8.38 12.02
C VAL A 87 -2.99 -7.39 11.97
N ARG A 88 -2.08 -7.57 11.03
CA ARG A 88 -1.02 -6.61 10.70
C ARG A 88 -1.48 -5.67 9.58
N LEU A 89 -1.13 -4.39 9.66
CA LEU A 89 -1.29 -3.42 8.58
C LEU A 89 0.07 -3.04 8.05
N ILE A 90 0.31 -3.36 6.79
CA ILE A 90 1.63 -3.27 6.15
C ILE A 90 1.51 -2.45 4.88
N VAL A 91 2.39 -1.46 4.71
CA VAL A 91 2.54 -0.72 3.46
C VAL A 91 3.83 -1.14 2.77
N ILE A 92 3.76 -1.41 1.46
CA ILE A 92 4.93 -1.70 0.61
C ILE A 92 4.99 -0.66 -0.50
N GLY A 93 6.15 0.00 -0.65
CA GLY A 93 6.43 0.94 -1.73
C GLY A 93 7.58 0.49 -2.61
N GLN A 94 7.63 1.00 -3.83
CA GLN A 94 8.78 0.84 -4.71
C GLN A 94 9.75 2.01 -4.53
N SER A 95 10.64 1.93 -3.58
CA SER A 95 11.60 3.01 -3.29
C SER A 95 12.84 2.44 -2.64
N SER A 96 13.86 3.28 -2.41
CA SER A 96 14.94 2.91 -1.51
C SER A 96 14.45 2.87 -0.06
N TYR A 97 14.97 1.93 0.74
CA TYR A 97 14.62 1.82 2.16
C TYR A 97 14.95 3.09 2.97
N HIS A 98 15.91 3.89 2.53
CA HIS A 98 16.25 5.17 3.15
C HIS A 98 15.07 6.16 3.20
N HIS A 99 14.09 5.98 2.32
CA HIS A 99 12.91 6.84 2.25
C HIS A 99 11.78 6.41 3.21
N ILE A 100 11.86 5.23 3.82
CA ILE A 100 10.82 4.72 4.73
C ILE A 100 10.63 5.66 5.93
N LYS A 101 11.71 5.91 6.69
CA LYS A 101 11.63 6.76 7.90
C LYS A 101 11.15 8.18 7.60
N PRO A 102 11.68 8.88 6.58
CA PRO A 102 11.15 10.19 6.18
C PRO A 102 9.68 10.16 5.77
N PHE A 103 9.25 9.15 5.03
CA PHE A 103 7.87 9.04 4.58
C PHE A 103 6.91 8.72 5.74
N CYS A 104 7.29 7.84 6.65
CA CYS A 104 6.54 7.58 7.89
C CYS A 104 6.40 8.86 8.74
N SER A 105 7.47 9.63 8.91
CA SER A 105 7.43 10.90 9.63
C SER A 105 6.50 11.92 8.97
N LEU A 106 6.49 11.94 7.63
CA LEU A 106 5.67 12.85 6.85
C LEU A 106 4.17 12.53 6.93
N THR A 107 3.82 11.24 6.90
CA THR A 107 2.44 10.75 6.87
C THR A 107 1.87 10.47 8.26
N GLY A 108 2.71 10.46 9.30
CA GLY A 108 2.33 10.01 10.63
C GLY A 108 2.07 8.51 10.72
N TYR A 109 2.49 7.73 9.71
CA TYR A 109 2.26 6.29 9.67
C TYR A 109 3.12 5.56 10.71
N ILE A 110 2.46 4.81 11.59
CA ILE A 110 3.08 4.17 12.76
C ILE A 110 3.10 2.63 12.69
N HIS A 111 2.50 2.07 11.64
CA HIS A 111 2.49 0.63 11.42
C HIS A 111 3.68 0.20 10.54
N GLU A 112 3.65 -1.02 10.05
CA GLU A 112 4.77 -1.60 9.33
C GLU A 112 4.90 -1.07 7.90
N MET A 113 6.12 -0.74 7.49
CA MET A 113 6.42 -0.28 6.15
C MET A 113 7.69 -0.95 5.63
N TYR A 114 7.61 -1.40 4.39
CA TYR A 114 8.69 -2.04 3.64
C TYR A 114 8.80 -1.46 2.24
N VAL A 115 9.86 -1.81 1.54
CA VAL A 115 10.01 -1.48 0.13
C VAL A 115 10.39 -2.72 -0.70
N ASP A 116 9.96 -2.69 -1.96
CA ASP A 116 10.36 -3.60 -3.04
C ASP A 116 11.02 -2.74 -4.14
N PRO A 117 12.32 -2.42 -4.03
CA PRO A 117 12.98 -1.51 -4.96
C PRO A 117 13.04 -2.03 -6.39
N GLN A 118 13.06 -3.35 -6.56
CA GLN A 118 13.11 -4.01 -7.87
C GLN A 118 11.74 -4.30 -8.45
N ARG A 119 10.68 -4.08 -7.66
CA ARG A 119 9.28 -4.37 -8.04
C ARG A 119 9.07 -5.83 -8.40
N GLU A 120 9.81 -6.72 -7.79
CA GLU A 120 9.69 -8.15 -8.07
C GLU A 120 8.32 -8.67 -7.67
N ILE A 121 7.84 -8.29 -6.47
CA ILE A 121 6.51 -8.67 -5.98
C ILE A 121 5.42 -8.06 -6.87
N TYR A 122 5.53 -6.76 -7.22
CA TYR A 122 4.56 -6.10 -8.09
C TYR A 122 4.44 -6.81 -9.45
N LYS A 123 5.57 -7.21 -10.04
CA LYS A 123 5.60 -7.90 -11.34
C LYS A 123 5.02 -9.31 -11.23
N THR A 124 5.46 -10.05 -10.23
CA THR A 124 5.03 -11.44 -10.01
C THR A 124 3.53 -11.51 -9.73
N LEU A 125 2.99 -10.57 -8.98
CA LEU A 125 1.54 -10.47 -8.71
C LEU A 125 0.75 -9.85 -9.87
N GLY A 126 1.37 -9.54 -10.99
CA GLY A 126 0.70 -8.99 -12.16
C GLY A 126 0.06 -7.62 -11.94
N MET A 127 0.60 -6.81 -11.01
CA MET A 127 0.08 -5.47 -10.76
C MET A 127 0.21 -4.60 -12.01
N LYS A 128 -0.89 -3.99 -12.43
CA LYS A 128 -0.97 -3.20 -13.67
C LYS A 128 0.06 -2.08 -13.69
N ARG A 129 0.57 -1.78 -14.88
CA ARG A 129 1.20 -0.50 -15.20
C ARG A 129 0.17 0.36 -15.88
N GLY A 130 -0.05 1.57 -15.37
CA GLY A 130 -0.87 2.55 -16.07
C GLY A 130 -0.21 2.88 -17.42
N GLU A 131 -0.92 2.70 -18.50
CA GLU A 131 -0.54 3.31 -19.76
C GLU A 131 -0.62 4.81 -19.57
N GLY A 132 0.46 5.53 -19.89
CA GLY A 132 0.53 6.99 -19.75
C GLY A 132 -0.40 7.68 -20.76
N ASN A 133 -1.69 7.49 -20.61
CA ASN A 133 -2.67 8.26 -21.33
C ASN A 133 -2.81 9.61 -20.66
N ASN A 134 -2.12 10.60 -21.23
CA ASN A 134 -2.44 12.00 -21.10
C ASN A 134 -3.81 12.27 -21.72
N THR A 135 -4.87 11.73 -21.16
CA THR A 135 -6.22 12.14 -21.50
C THR A 135 -6.70 13.03 -20.35
N PRO A 136 -6.78 14.36 -20.55
CA PRO A 136 -7.40 15.24 -19.58
C PRO A 136 -8.91 15.01 -19.64
N GLY A 137 -9.46 14.36 -18.63
CA GLY A 137 -10.91 14.30 -18.48
C GLY A 137 -11.46 12.90 -18.34
N THR A 138 -11.33 12.33 -17.20
CA THR A 138 -12.34 11.59 -16.42
C THR A 138 -11.65 10.99 -15.19
N SER A 139 -11.22 11.84 -14.27
CA SER A 139 -10.90 11.38 -12.93
C SER A 139 -12.23 11.13 -12.24
N VAL A 140 -12.58 9.86 -12.05
CA VAL A 140 -13.50 9.50 -11.00
C VAL A 140 -12.80 9.94 -9.71
N GLN A 141 -13.29 11.02 -9.11
CA GLN A 141 -12.75 11.52 -7.83
C GLN A 141 -12.97 10.44 -6.78
N SER A 142 -11.87 9.78 -6.39
CA SER A 142 -11.88 8.98 -5.18
C SER A 142 -12.28 9.88 -4.00
N PRO A 143 -13.21 9.46 -3.13
CA PRO A 143 -13.69 10.28 -2.01
C PRO A 143 -12.59 10.67 -1.01
N HIS A 144 -11.40 10.12 -1.14
CA HIS A 144 -10.25 10.38 -0.28
C HIS A 144 -9.31 11.49 -0.79
N VAL A 145 -9.52 12.01 -2.01
CA VAL A 145 -8.66 13.06 -2.55
C VAL A 145 -9.20 14.43 -2.13
N LYS A 146 -8.58 15.02 -1.12
CA LYS A 146 -8.89 16.37 -0.61
C LYS A 146 -8.17 17.47 -1.39
N SER A 147 -7.97 17.31 -2.68
CA SER A 147 -7.19 18.26 -3.47
C SER A 147 -7.94 19.55 -3.72
N ASN A 148 -7.52 20.65 -3.07
CA ASN A 148 -7.52 22.00 -3.67
C ASN A 148 -6.69 23.07 -2.96
N MET A 149 -5.96 22.79 -1.86
CA MET A 149 -5.35 23.90 -1.08
C MET A 149 -3.85 23.81 -0.78
N LEU A 150 -3.09 22.89 -1.35
CA LEU A 150 -1.70 22.67 -0.92
C LEU A 150 -0.62 22.71 -2.02
N SER A 151 -0.88 23.41 -3.13
CA SER A 151 0.09 23.48 -4.22
C SER A 151 1.45 24.06 -3.82
N GLY A 152 1.49 24.93 -2.83
CA GLY A 152 2.74 25.55 -2.33
C GLY A 152 3.58 24.60 -1.47
N SER A 153 2.96 23.93 -0.53
CA SER A 153 3.66 22.99 0.39
C SER A 153 4.14 21.73 -0.35
N ILE A 154 3.36 21.25 -1.31
CA ILE A 154 3.71 20.08 -2.15
C ILE A 154 4.91 20.41 -3.03
N ARG A 155 4.95 21.60 -3.61
CA ARG A 155 6.06 22.06 -4.46
C ARG A 155 7.36 22.21 -3.68
N SER A 156 7.25 22.66 -2.43
CA SER A 156 8.40 22.81 -1.52
C SER A 156 8.93 21.44 -1.08
N MET A 157 8.03 20.52 -0.75
CA MET A 157 8.35 19.14 -0.38
C MET A 157 8.88 18.34 -1.56
N TRP A 158 8.27 18.49 -2.74
CA TRP A 158 8.76 17.93 -4.00
C TRP A 158 10.20 18.36 -4.26
N ARG A 159 10.50 19.63 -4.05
CA ARG A 159 11.85 20.19 -4.21
C ARG A 159 12.84 19.63 -3.19
N ALA A 160 12.41 19.39 -1.94
CA ALA A 160 13.25 18.75 -0.92
C ALA A 160 13.49 17.26 -1.25
N MET A 161 12.50 16.59 -1.84
CA MET A 161 12.55 15.18 -2.21
C MET A 161 13.20 14.91 -3.58
N THR A 162 13.31 15.91 -4.44
CA THR A 162 13.98 15.81 -5.75
C THR A 162 15.37 16.42 -5.76
N GLY A 163 15.93 16.73 -4.60
CA GLY A 163 17.33 17.15 -4.48
C GLY A 163 18.29 16.04 -4.95
N PRO A 164 19.54 16.40 -5.31
CA PRO A 164 20.52 15.44 -5.86
C PRO A 164 20.90 14.30 -4.90
N ALA A 165 20.47 14.36 -3.64
CA ALA A 165 20.61 13.27 -2.65
C ALA A 165 19.40 12.31 -2.63
N PHE A 166 18.37 12.56 -3.43
CA PHE A 166 17.15 11.77 -3.46
C PHE A 166 17.24 10.77 -4.59
N ASP A 167 17.59 9.54 -4.24
CA ASP A 167 17.60 8.41 -5.17
C ASP A 167 16.18 7.91 -5.38
N PHE A 168 15.49 8.48 -6.39
CA PHE A 168 14.18 8.00 -6.80
C PHE A 168 14.33 6.66 -7.52
N GLN A 169 14.01 5.60 -6.83
CA GLN A 169 13.89 4.27 -7.41
C GLN A 169 12.41 3.92 -7.55
N GLY A 170 11.96 3.69 -8.75
CA GLY A 170 10.60 3.28 -9.00
C GLY A 170 10.12 3.59 -10.40
N ASP A 171 8.97 3.05 -10.74
CA ASP A 171 8.28 3.30 -11.99
C ASP A 171 7.01 4.13 -11.69
N PRO A 172 6.92 5.39 -12.15
CA PRO A 172 5.76 6.23 -11.90
C PRO A 172 4.47 5.68 -12.52
N ALA A 173 4.57 4.80 -13.52
CA ALA A 173 3.42 4.14 -14.14
C ALA A 173 2.93 2.91 -13.37
N GLN A 174 3.71 2.40 -12.41
CA GLN A 174 3.29 1.26 -11.62
C GLN A 174 2.07 1.59 -10.77
N GLN A 175 1.04 0.76 -10.87
CA GLN A 175 -0.13 0.84 -9.99
C GLN A 175 0.12 0.07 -8.69
N GLY A 176 -0.63 0.46 -7.65
CA GLY A 176 -0.69 -0.24 -6.39
C GLY A 176 -1.84 -1.23 -6.32
N GLY A 177 -2.11 -1.71 -5.11
CA GLY A 177 -3.22 -2.63 -4.82
C GLY A 177 -3.24 -3.01 -3.35
N THR A 178 -4.26 -3.73 -2.93
CA THR A 178 -4.36 -4.23 -1.55
C THR A 178 -4.61 -5.72 -1.55
N LEU A 179 -3.85 -6.44 -0.74
CA LEU A 179 -4.02 -7.87 -0.51
C LEU A 179 -4.34 -8.13 0.96
N ILE A 180 -5.22 -9.07 1.22
CA ILE A 180 -5.41 -9.63 2.56
C ILE A 180 -4.85 -11.05 2.52
N LEU A 181 -3.77 -11.26 3.26
CA LEU A 181 -3.00 -12.49 3.30
C LEU A 181 -2.97 -13.05 4.72
N GLY A 182 -2.77 -14.35 4.85
CA GLY A 182 -2.62 -14.98 6.17
C GLY A 182 -2.43 -16.49 6.08
N PRO A 183 -2.21 -17.15 7.21
CA PRO A 183 -2.08 -18.61 7.25
C PRO A 183 -3.35 -19.26 6.71
N GLY A 184 -3.25 -19.90 5.53
CA GLY A 184 -4.36 -20.61 4.89
C GLY A 184 -5.43 -19.75 4.21
N PHE A 185 -5.23 -18.44 4.06
CA PHE A 185 -6.21 -17.53 3.44
C PHE A 185 -5.57 -16.62 2.39
N LEU A 186 -6.26 -16.50 1.26
CA LEU A 186 -5.99 -15.51 0.23
C LEU A 186 -7.27 -14.73 -0.09
N HIS A 187 -7.25 -13.43 0.07
CA HIS A 187 -8.26 -12.54 -0.46
C HIS A 187 -7.59 -11.49 -1.36
N LEU A 188 -7.93 -11.52 -2.64
CA LEU A 188 -7.52 -10.52 -3.62
C LEU A 188 -8.62 -9.47 -3.74
N ASN A 189 -8.39 -8.27 -3.25
CA ASN A 189 -9.19 -7.10 -3.59
C ASN A 189 -8.36 -6.23 -4.54
N ASN A 190 -8.60 -6.34 -5.83
CA ASN A 190 -8.09 -5.39 -6.81
C ASN A 190 -8.89 -4.09 -6.65
N ILE A 191 -8.34 -3.12 -5.97
CA ILE A 191 -8.80 -1.75 -6.04
C ILE A 191 -8.12 -1.16 -7.28
N SER A 192 -8.77 -1.32 -8.43
CA SER A 192 -8.42 -0.56 -9.61
C SER A 192 -9.02 0.84 -9.46
N GLU A 193 -8.19 1.85 -9.26
CA GLU A 193 -8.55 3.25 -9.48
C GLU A 193 -8.55 3.58 -10.98
#